data_27477541f45121917d87f481fc7421e7
#
_entry.id   27477541f45121917d87f481fc7421e7
#
_cell.length_a   1.000
_cell.length_b   1.000
_cell.length_c   1.000
_cell.angle_alpha   90.00
_cell.angle_beta   90.00
_cell.angle_gamma   90.00
#
_symmetry.space_group_name_H-M   'P 1'
#
loop_
_entity.id
_entity.type
_entity.pdbx_description
1 polymer ?
#
loop_
_entity_poly.entity_id
_entity_poly.type
_entity_poly.pdbx_seq_one_letter_code
_entity_poly.pdbx_strand_id
1 'polypeptide(L)'
;LHLIGKDIIRFHTIYWPIFLMALDLPLPKQVFGHPWLLQGGDKMSKSKGNVIYADDMVDLFGVDATRYFVLHEMPFENDGVITWELVVERFNSDLANILGNLVNRTVSMSNKYFSGVVRSTGVTEDVDEDLKTVVTGARDRVAQKMKDLRVADAISEVFGVFRRCNKYIDETTPWVLAKDEAQQDRLAEVLYNLTESITIGASLLHSFLPETAEKIVAQLSTSLRDFDDLDKFGLYANGTKVTETPEILFARLDAKEIMPKVDAIQAKQKEEYEKEQKALNGDADTAEEGAIDIEPKDEITFDDFMKLQFQVGEILSCEAVPKSKKLLCSQVKIGSQVKQIVSGIRKDYS
;
A
#
# COMPACT_ATOMS: atom_id res chain seq x y z
N LEU A 1 3.59 11.12 15.04
CA LEU A 1 4.06 10.78 13.71
C LEU A 1 2.99 11.14 12.68
N HIS A 2 3.36 11.91 11.64
CA HIS A 2 2.53 12.17 10.47
C HIS A 2 3.11 11.40 9.26
N LEU A 3 2.32 10.50 8.68
CA LEU A 3 2.65 9.79 7.45
C LEU A 3 1.85 10.44 6.32
N ILE A 4 2.53 10.98 5.33
CA ILE A 4 1.92 11.78 4.25
C ILE A 4 2.59 11.49 2.91
N GLY A 5 1.91 11.82 1.81
CA GLY A 5 2.56 11.85 0.49
C GLY A 5 3.56 13.02 0.38
N LYS A 6 4.64 12.82 -0.36
CA LYS A 6 5.66 13.87 -0.56
C LYS A 6 5.14 15.13 -1.24
N ASP A 7 4.03 15.06 -1.94
CA ASP A 7 3.36 16.18 -2.63
C ASP A 7 2.82 17.24 -1.66
N ILE A 8 2.42 16.84 -0.45
CA ILE A 8 1.90 17.74 0.58
C ILE A 8 2.88 17.98 1.74
N ILE A 9 4.15 17.63 1.57
CA ILE A 9 5.16 17.76 2.64
C ILE A 9 5.32 19.21 3.12
N ARG A 10 5.24 20.19 2.21
CA ARG A 10 5.34 21.61 2.54
C ARG A 10 4.27 22.05 3.53
N PHE A 11 3.03 21.55 3.37
CA PHE A 11 1.93 21.90 4.26
C PHE A 11 2.16 21.35 5.68
N HIS A 12 2.74 20.17 5.80
CA HIS A 12 2.94 19.48 7.08
C HIS A 12 4.25 19.83 7.78
N THR A 13 5.23 20.39 7.06
CA THR A 13 6.53 20.75 7.62
C THR A 13 6.74 22.25 7.81
N ILE A 14 5.94 23.08 7.14
CA ILE A 14 6.03 24.54 7.24
C ILE A 14 4.72 25.13 7.81
N TYR A 15 3.62 25.03 7.07
CA TYR A 15 2.38 25.73 7.45
C TYR A 15 1.74 25.14 8.70
N TRP A 16 1.64 23.84 8.80
CA TRP A 16 1.06 23.17 9.95
C TRP A 16 1.82 23.46 11.26
N PRO A 17 3.15 23.35 11.33
CA PRO A 17 3.91 23.80 12.49
C PRO A 17 3.67 25.26 12.86
N ILE A 18 3.60 26.19 11.90
CA ILE A 18 3.31 27.61 12.16
C ILE A 18 1.93 27.76 12.83
N PHE A 19 0.90 27.07 12.35
CA PHE A 19 -0.42 27.11 12.98
C PHE A 19 -0.40 26.55 14.40
N LEU A 20 0.28 25.44 14.63
CA LEU A 20 0.40 24.86 15.97
C LEU A 20 1.15 25.80 16.93
N MET A 21 2.23 26.42 16.46
CA MET A 21 2.96 27.42 17.25
C MET A 21 2.10 28.65 17.58
N ALA A 22 1.32 29.13 16.61
CA ALA A 22 0.42 30.28 16.84
C ALA A 22 -0.72 29.95 17.82
N LEU A 23 -1.09 28.68 17.95
CA LEU A 23 -2.12 28.20 18.88
C LEU A 23 -1.56 27.66 20.19
N ASP A 24 -0.24 27.78 20.41
CA ASP A 24 0.48 27.23 21.57
C ASP A 24 0.21 25.71 21.76
N LEU A 25 0.16 24.97 20.64
CA LEU A 25 -0.05 23.52 20.61
C LEU A 25 1.27 22.77 20.35
N PRO A 26 1.40 21.51 20.84
CA PRO A 26 2.60 20.70 20.63
C PRO A 26 2.86 20.43 19.15
N LEU A 27 4.12 20.54 18.73
CA LEU A 27 4.55 20.19 17.38
C LEU A 27 4.58 18.66 17.18
N PRO A 28 4.38 18.15 15.94
CA PRO A 28 4.60 16.75 15.64
C PRO A 28 6.06 16.37 15.87
N LYS A 29 6.29 15.21 16.50
CA LYS A 29 7.64 14.70 16.75
C LYS A 29 8.36 14.26 15.46
N GLN A 30 7.59 13.84 14.46
CA GLN A 30 8.11 13.36 13.18
C GLN A 30 7.06 13.55 12.09
N VAL A 31 7.50 14.02 10.94
CA VAL A 31 6.73 14.03 9.68
C VAL A 31 7.51 13.18 8.68
N PHE A 32 6.84 12.19 8.09
CA PHE A 32 7.42 11.30 7.10
C PHE A 32 6.63 11.39 5.80
N GLY A 33 7.30 11.81 4.72
CA GLY A 33 6.74 11.90 3.37
C GLY A 33 7.11 10.67 2.55
N HIS A 34 6.12 9.82 2.21
CA HIS A 34 6.36 8.70 1.31
C HIS A 34 6.36 9.14 -0.15
N PRO A 35 7.09 8.44 -1.04
CA PRO A 35 7.16 8.73 -2.47
C PRO A 35 5.85 8.43 -3.21
N TRP A 36 5.80 8.76 -4.48
CA TRP A 36 4.66 8.47 -5.34
C TRP A 36 4.65 7.01 -5.80
N LEU A 37 3.44 6.53 -6.08
CA LEU A 37 3.21 5.30 -6.80
C LEU A 37 2.90 5.66 -8.26
N LEU A 38 3.76 5.19 -9.18
CA LEU A 38 3.67 5.46 -10.62
C LEU A 38 3.19 4.20 -11.34
N GLN A 39 2.37 4.36 -12.37
CA GLN A 39 2.03 3.24 -13.24
C GLN A 39 2.94 3.23 -14.47
N GLY A 40 3.73 2.15 -14.64
CA GLY A 40 4.62 2.00 -15.78
C GLY A 40 5.67 3.11 -15.94
N GLY A 41 5.97 3.85 -14.85
CA GLY A 41 6.84 5.02 -14.86
C GLY A 41 6.12 6.36 -15.05
N ASP A 42 4.83 6.34 -15.37
CA ASP A 42 3.99 7.53 -15.55
C ASP A 42 3.18 7.83 -14.29
N LYS A 43 2.91 9.13 -14.07
CA LYS A 43 1.98 9.55 -13.02
C LYS A 43 0.57 9.08 -13.38
N MET A 44 -0.12 8.46 -12.41
CA MET A 44 -1.51 8.04 -12.58
C MET A 44 -2.42 9.24 -12.79
N SER A 45 -3.33 9.15 -13.75
CA SER A 45 -4.31 10.20 -14.04
C SER A 45 -5.59 9.60 -14.60
N LYS A 46 -6.75 10.11 -14.16
CA LYS A 46 -8.06 9.70 -14.68
C LYS A 46 -8.19 9.91 -16.20
N SER A 47 -7.61 11.01 -16.71
CA SER A 47 -7.65 11.32 -18.15
C SER A 47 -6.90 10.32 -19.02
N LYS A 48 -5.87 9.66 -18.48
CA LYS A 48 -5.12 8.61 -19.17
C LYS A 48 -5.77 7.23 -19.05
N GLY A 49 -6.75 7.06 -18.13
CA GLY A 49 -7.35 5.75 -17.82
C GLY A 49 -6.35 4.77 -17.22
N ASN A 50 -5.29 5.29 -16.56
CA ASN A 50 -4.20 4.50 -16.02
C ASN A 50 -4.17 4.50 -14.47
N VAL A 51 -5.30 4.76 -13.83
CA VAL A 51 -5.37 4.72 -12.37
C VAL A 51 -5.60 3.28 -11.92
N ILE A 52 -4.76 2.81 -11.00
CA ILE A 52 -4.97 1.56 -10.30
C ILE A 52 -5.63 1.88 -8.97
N TYR A 53 -6.92 1.54 -8.83
CA TYR A 53 -7.65 1.72 -7.59
C TYR A 53 -7.44 0.52 -6.66
N ALA A 54 -7.41 0.80 -5.35
CA ALA A 54 -7.26 -0.26 -4.35
C ALA A 54 -8.43 -1.25 -4.39
N ASP A 55 -9.64 -0.78 -4.67
CA ASP A 55 -10.84 -1.64 -4.78
C ASP A 55 -10.70 -2.64 -5.94
N ASP A 56 -10.23 -2.19 -7.11
CA ASP A 56 -9.98 -3.09 -8.25
C ASP A 56 -8.92 -4.17 -7.91
N MET A 57 -7.88 -3.78 -7.16
CA MET A 57 -6.88 -4.74 -6.70
C MET A 57 -7.45 -5.74 -5.69
N VAL A 58 -8.28 -5.27 -4.76
CA VAL A 58 -8.93 -6.14 -3.77
C VAL A 58 -9.90 -7.11 -4.44
N ASP A 59 -10.68 -6.66 -5.41
CA ASP A 59 -11.62 -7.51 -6.15
C ASP A 59 -10.91 -8.60 -6.98
N LEU A 60 -9.72 -8.29 -7.52
CA LEU A 60 -8.94 -9.23 -8.32
C LEU A 60 -8.09 -10.19 -7.49
N PHE A 61 -7.50 -9.73 -6.39
CA PHE A 61 -6.43 -10.44 -5.67
C PHE A 61 -6.72 -10.68 -4.20
N GLY A 62 -7.72 -10.01 -3.62
CA GLY A 62 -8.00 -10.02 -2.20
C GLY A 62 -7.22 -8.97 -1.40
N VAL A 63 -7.69 -8.73 -0.16
CA VAL A 63 -7.16 -7.67 0.71
C VAL A 63 -5.68 -7.88 1.03
N ASP A 64 -5.30 -9.06 1.50
CA ASP A 64 -3.93 -9.32 1.96
C ASP A 64 -2.91 -9.30 0.81
N ALA A 65 -3.27 -9.77 -0.38
CA ALA A 65 -2.40 -9.68 -1.54
C ALA A 65 -2.19 -8.22 -1.99
N THR A 66 -3.26 -7.41 -1.95
CA THR A 66 -3.18 -5.97 -2.21
C THR A 66 -2.27 -5.27 -1.18
N ARG A 67 -2.44 -5.59 0.12
CA ARG A 67 -1.58 -5.07 1.19
C ARG A 67 -0.12 -5.46 0.98
N TYR A 68 0.12 -6.74 0.68
CA TYR A 68 1.48 -7.22 0.38
C TYR A 68 2.13 -6.39 -0.70
N PHE A 69 1.45 -6.24 -1.84
CA PHE A 69 2.00 -5.53 -2.98
C PHE A 69 2.32 -4.07 -2.65
N VAL A 70 1.37 -3.34 -2.08
CA VAL A 70 1.56 -1.92 -1.74
C VAL A 70 2.68 -1.73 -0.71
N LEU A 71 2.76 -2.59 0.31
CA LEU A 71 3.77 -2.48 1.36
C LEU A 71 5.16 -2.95 0.91
N HIS A 72 5.23 -3.88 -0.05
CA HIS A 72 6.49 -4.44 -0.53
C HIS A 72 7.12 -3.62 -1.67
N GLU A 73 6.32 -3.14 -2.63
CA GLU A 73 6.80 -2.48 -3.84
C GLU A 73 6.91 -0.94 -3.71
N MET A 74 6.63 -0.37 -2.54
CA MET A 74 6.85 1.04 -2.27
C MET A 74 8.09 1.26 -1.40
N PRO A 75 9.30 1.28 -1.99
CA PRO A 75 10.49 1.68 -1.25
C PRO A 75 10.35 3.17 -0.88
N PHE A 76 10.63 3.52 0.38
CA PHE A 76 10.45 4.91 0.83
C PHE A 76 11.51 5.89 0.31
N GLU A 77 12.55 5.39 -0.33
CA GLU A 77 13.67 6.18 -0.85
C GLU A 77 13.41 6.70 -2.27
N ASN A 78 12.56 6.01 -3.04
CA ASN A 78 12.28 6.33 -4.44
C ASN A 78 10.80 6.14 -4.77
N ASP A 79 10.33 6.72 -5.87
CA ASP A 79 9.00 6.48 -6.38
C ASP A 79 8.83 5.00 -6.75
N GLY A 80 7.74 4.40 -6.28
CA GLY A 80 7.39 3.02 -6.60
C GLY A 80 6.76 2.93 -7.99
N VAL A 81 7.01 1.83 -8.69
CA VAL A 81 6.34 1.55 -9.97
C VAL A 81 5.44 0.35 -9.80
N ILE A 82 4.17 0.51 -10.19
CA ILE A 82 3.19 -0.57 -10.22
C ILE A 82 2.79 -0.85 -11.66
N THR A 83 2.72 -2.14 -12.02
CA THR A 83 2.05 -2.64 -13.22
C THR A 83 1.25 -3.87 -12.86
N TRP A 84 0.21 -4.17 -13.62
CA TRP A 84 -0.60 -5.34 -13.35
C TRP A 84 0.19 -6.65 -13.52
N GLU A 85 1.12 -6.68 -14.45
CA GLU A 85 2.04 -7.80 -14.66
C GLU A 85 2.92 -8.04 -13.43
N LEU A 86 3.46 -6.96 -12.85
CA LEU A 86 4.27 -7.04 -11.63
C LEU A 86 3.44 -7.54 -10.44
N VAL A 87 2.17 -7.11 -10.32
CA VAL A 87 1.27 -7.62 -9.28
C VAL A 87 1.08 -9.14 -9.41
N VAL A 88 0.78 -9.64 -10.62
CA VAL A 88 0.63 -11.08 -10.88
C VAL A 88 1.93 -11.85 -10.64
N GLU A 89 3.06 -11.29 -11.04
CA GLU A 89 4.38 -11.89 -10.81
C GLU A 89 4.67 -12.03 -9.31
N ARG A 90 4.50 -10.96 -8.53
CA ARG A 90 4.71 -10.97 -7.08
C ARG A 90 3.74 -11.89 -6.36
N PHE A 91 2.46 -11.88 -6.76
CA PHE A 91 1.48 -12.81 -6.22
C PHE A 91 1.93 -14.25 -6.39
N ASN A 92 2.39 -14.61 -7.58
CA ASN A 92 2.80 -15.97 -7.89
C ASN A 92 4.14 -16.35 -7.22
N SER A 93 5.14 -15.46 -7.28
CA SER A 93 6.48 -15.74 -6.76
C SER A 93 6.51 -15.77 -5.23
N ASP A 94 5.91 -14.80 -4.61
CA ASP A 94 6.06 -14.60 -3.18
C ASP A 94 4.90 -15.21 -2.38
N LEU A 95 3.66 -14.86 -2.70
CA LEU A 95 2.50 -15.33 -1.95
C LEU A 95 2.18 -16.79 -2.23
N ALA A 96 2.07 -17.18 -3.51
CA ALA A 96 1.72 -18.55 -3.86
C ALA A 96 2.91 -19.51 -3.65
N ASN A 97 4.11 -19.21 -4.21
CA ASN A 97 5.22 -20.15 -4.17
C ASN A 97 5.97 -20.13 -2.83
N ILE A 98 6.41 -18.95 -2.35
CA ILE A 98 7.23 -18.89 -1.12
C ILE A 98 6.37 -19.22 0.10
N LEU A 99 5.22 -18.56 0.27
CA LEU A 99 4.40 -18.67 1.47
C LEU A 99 3.37 -19.81 1.36
N GLY A 100 2.46 -19.74 0.40
CA GLY A 100 1.33 -20.67 0.29
C GLY A 100 1.79 -22.11 0.11
N ASN A 101 2.76 -22.35 -0.78
CA ASN A 101 3.32 -23.67 -1.00
C ASN A 101 4.08 -24.21 0.21
N LEU A 102 4.81 -23.37 0.95
CA LEU A 102 5.51 -23.77 2.17
C LEU A 102 4.53 -24.30 3.22
N VAL A 103 3.46 -23.55 3.53
CA VAL A 103 2.46 -23.95 4.52
C VAL A 103 1.78 -25.25 4.08
N ASN A 104 1.31 -25.31 2.84
CA ASN A 104 0.65 -26.48 2.30
C ASN A 104 1.54 -27.74 2.33
N ARG A 105 2.81 -27.61 1.92
CA ARG A 105 3.78 -28.73 1.96
C ARG A 105 4.03 -29.22 3.39
N THR A 106 4.21 -28.30 4.35
CA THR A 106 4.48 -28.64 5.75
C THR A 106 3.30 -29.38 6.37
N VAL A 107 2.06 -28.87 6.21
CA VAL A 107 0.85 -29.53 6.69
C VAL A 107 0.64 -30.88 6.00
N SER A 108 0.80 -30.94 4.68
CA SER A 108 0.64 -32.17 3.91
C SER A 108 1.66 -33.26 4.30
N MET A 109 2.93 -32.89 4.51
CA MET A 109 3.95 -33.83 4.99
C MET A 109 3.65 -34.31 6.40
N SER A 110 3.21 -33.45 7.31
CA SER A 110 2.80 -33.82 8.66
C SER A 110 1.63 -34.81 8.64
N ASN A 111 0.63 -34.58 7.82
CA ASN A 111 -0.48 -35.52 7.64
C ASN A 111 -0.03 -36.84 7.04
N LYS A 112 0.80 -36.79 6.01
CA LYS A 112 1.24 -37.99 5.28
C LYS A 112 2.11 -38.93 6.14
N TYR A 113 3.03 -38.35 6.92
CA TYR A 113 4.04 -39.15 7.61
C TYR A 113 3.67 -39.45 9.07
N PHE A 114 2.92 -38.56 9.73
CA PHE A 114 2.59 -38.67 11.15
C PHE A 114 1.09 -38.43 11.46
N SER A 115 0.21 -38.67 10.49
CA SER A 115 -1.25 -38.45 10.66
C SER A 115 -1.60 -37.06 11.22
N GLY A 116 -0.80 -36.06 10.85
CA GLY A 116 -0.95 -34.66 11.25
C GLY A 116 -0.30 -34.30 12.60
N VAL A 117 0.21 -35.26 13.36
CA VAL A 117 0.81 -35.01 14.68
C VAL A 117 2.23 -34.48 14.53
N VAL A 118 2.46 -33.27 15.01
CA VAL A 118 3.76 -32.59 15.04
C VAL A 118 4.39 -32.74 16.40
N ARG A 119 5.59 -33.29 16.44
CA ARG A 119 6.33 -33.55 17.71
C ARG A 119 7.81 -33.25 17.56
N SER A 120 8.41 -32.68 18.61
CA SER A 120 9.85 -32.58 18.75
C SER A 120 10.39 -33.88 19.36
N THR A 121 11.47 -34.34 18.80
CA THR A 121 12.19 -35.55 19.28
C THR A 121 13.56 -35.23 19.85
N GLY A 122 14.05 -33.99 19.63
CA GLY A 122 15.37 -33.53 20.03
C GLY A 122 16.53 -34.07 19.16
N VAL A 123 16.23 -34.74 18.03
CA VAL A 123 17.25 -35.19 17.08
C VAL A 123 17.66 -34.03 16.19
N THR A 124 18.71 -33.32 16.56
CA THR A 124 19.16 -32.08 15.92
C THR A 124 20.42 -32.26 15.06
N GLU A 125 20.57 -31.40 14.06
CA GLU A 125 21.74 -31.27 13.19
C GLU A 125 22.11 -29.77 13.03
N ASP A 126 23.32 -29.48 12.53
CA ASP A 126 23.81 -28.10 12.37
C ASP A 126 22.88 -27.21 11.56
N VAL A 127 22.20 -27.77 10.55
CA VAL A 127 21.22 -27.05 9.70
C VAL A 127 20.02 -26.52 10.48
N ASP A 128 19.68 -27.17 11.62
CA ASP A 128 18.59 -26.73 12.49
C ASP A 128 18.97 -25.46 13.25
N GLU A 129 20.20 -25.36 13.72
CA GLU A 129 20.69 -24.19 14.44
C GLU A 129 20.78 -22.97 13.53
N ASP A 130 21.16 -23.16 12.26
CA ASP A 130 21.11 -22.08 11.27
C ASP A 130 19.65 -21.60 11.02
N LEU A 131 18.69 -22.53 10.86
CA LEU A 131 17.27 -22.19 10.77
C LEU A 131 16.79 -21.40 11.98
N LYS A 132 17.05 -21.91 13.20
CA LYS A 132 16.63 -21.27 14.45
C LYS A 132 17.22 -19.86 14.58
N THR A 133 18.50 -19.69 14.29
CA THR A 133 19.18 -18.38 14.34
C THR A 133 18.53 -17.37 13.40
N VAL A 134 18.25 -17.76 12.15
CA VAL A 134 17.58 -16.88 11.19
C VAL A 134 16.18 -16.51 11.64
N VAL A 135 15.40 -17.48 12.12
CA VAL A 135 14.00 -17.31 12.50
C VAL A 135 13.86 -16.44 13.75
N THR A 136 14.59 -16.76 14.82
CA THR A 136 14.50 -16.02 16.10
C THR A 136 15.08 -14.61 15.99
N GLY A 137 16.11 -14.41 15.16
CA GLY A 137 16.67 -13.09 14.89
C GLY A 137 15.77 -12.19 14.00
N ALA A 138 14.74 -12.74 13.37
CA ALA A 138 13.87 -11.98 12.47
C ALA A 138 13.09 -10.90 13.22
N ARG A 139 12.63 -11.15 14.46
CA ARG A 139 11.92 -10.18 15.29
C ARG A 139 12.65 -8.84 15.38
N ASP A 140 13.90 -8.87 15.75
CA ASP A 140 14.69 -7.64 15.97
C ASP A 140 15.00 -6.94 14.65
N ARG A 141 15.27 -7.70 13.56
CA ARG A 141 15.47 -7.14 12.24
C ARG A 141 14.21 -6.44 11.71
N VAL A 142 13.05 -7.08 11.84
CA VAL A 142 11.75 -6.48 11.46
C VAL A 142 11.47 -5.24 12.31
N ALA A 143 11.64 -5.31 13.63
CA ALA A 143 11.44 -4.19 14.53
C ALA A 143 12.31 -2.99 14.17
N GLN A 144 13.59 -3.21 13.87
CA GLN A 144 14.51 -2.15 13.48
C GLN A 144 14.07 -1.49 12.15
N LYS A 145 13.72 -2.30 11.14
CA LYS A 145 13.21 -1.77 9.86
C LYS A 145 11.94 -0.96 10.04
N MET A 146 10.98 -1.44 10.84
CA MET A 146 9.76 -0.70 11.15
C MET A 146 10.02 0.60 11.90
N LYS A 147 10.96 0.60 12.86
CA LYS A 147 11.38 1.81 13.57
C LYS A 147 11.99 2.86 12.64
N ASP A 148 12.71 2.42 11.63
CA ASP A 148 13.31 3.26 10.60
C ASP A 148 12.31 3.61 9.47
N LEU A 149 11.04 3.22 9.59
CA LEU A 149 9.97 3.38 8.59
C LEU A 149 10.25 2.69 7.24
N ARG A 150 11.15 1.69 7.24
CA ARG A 150 11.49 0.88 6.05
C ARG A 150 10.55 -0.33 5.93
N VAL A 151 9.28 -0.06 5.67
CA VAL A 151 8.22 -1.10 5.67
C VAL A 151 8.46 -2.18 4.62
N ALA A 152 8.89 -1.83 3.42
CA ALA A 152 9.22 -2.80 2.36
C ALA A 152 10.35 -3.75 2.77
N ASP A 153 11.37 -3.24 3.46
CA ASP A 153 12.43 -4.07 3.99
C ASP A 153 11.95 -4.95 5.16
N ALA A 154 11.07 -4.41 6.02
CA ALA A 154 10.52 -5.18 7.13
C ALA A 154 9.73 -6.40 6.65
N ILE A 155 8.85 -6.24 5.65
CA ILE A 155 8.12 -7.37 5.08
C ILE A 155 9.07 -8.35 4.34
N SER A 156 10.12 -7.83 3.73
CA SER A 156 11.17 -8.67 3.09
C SER A 156 11.93 -9.51 4.10
N GLU A 157 12.18 -9.01 5.33
CA GLU A 157 12.75 -9.80 6.44
C GLU A 157 11.81 -10.93 6.88
N VAL A 158 10.49 -10.67 6.97
CA VAL A 158 9.50 -11.72 7.27
C VAL A 158 9.52 -12.80 6.19
N PHE A 159 9.51 -12.41 4.92
CA PHE A 159 9.61 -13.38 3.81
C PHE A 159 10.98 -14.09 3.78
N GLY A 160 12.02 -13.50 4.36
CA GLY A 160 13.32 -14.13 4.62
C GLY A 160 13.19 -15.39 5.48
N VAL A 161 12.31 -15.36 6.49
CA VAL A 161 11.99 -16.55 7.32
C VAL A 161 11.41 -17.67 6.45
N PHE A 162 10.40 -17.36 5.62
CA PHE A 162 9.75 -18.37 4.78
C PHE A 162 10.69 -18.90 3.69
N ARG A 163 11.55 -18.08 3.11
CA ARG A 163 12.60 -18.52 2.19
C ARG A 163 13.60 -19.45 2.88
N ARG A 164 13.99 -19.14 4.13
CA ARG A 164 14.87 -20.01 4.92
C ARG A 164 14.21 -21.35 5.21
N CYS A 165 12.90 -21.38 5.53
CA CYS A 165 12.14 -22.62 5.71
C CYS A 165 12.10 -23.46 4.43
N ASN A 166 11.85 -22.86 3.27
CA ASN A 166 11.88 -23.58 1.99
C ASN A 166 13.27 -24.18 1.71
N LYS A 167 14.34 -23.39 1.93
CA LYS A 167 15.71 -23.90 1.81
C LYS A 167 15.99 -25.07 2.79
N TYR A 168 15.48 -24.99 4.02
CA TYR A 168 15.60 -26.04 5.01
C TYR A 168 14.91 -27.35 4.59
N ILE A 169 13.74 -27.26 3.92
CA ILE A 169 13.11 -28.44 3.31
C ILE A 169 14.01 -29.07 2.25
N ASP A 170 14.67 -28.28 1.42
CA ASP A 170 15.56 -28.79 0.37
C ASP A 170 16.86 -29.38 0.94
N GLU A 171 17.38 -28.80 2.02
CA GLU A 171 18.58 -29.29 2.73
C GLU A 171 18.33 -30.62 3.48
N THR A 172 17.18 -30.73 4.16
CA THR A 172 16.82 -31.88 4.98
C THR A 172 16.13 -33.00 4.21
N THR A 173 15.63 -32.72 3.01
CA THR A 173 14.97 -33.69 2.11
C THR A 173 14.00 -34.63 2.83
N PRO A 174 12.88 -34.14 3.45
CA PRO A 174 12.00 -34.94 4.31
C PRO A 174 11.44 -36.19 3.61
N TRP A 175 11.25 -36.15 2.31
CA TRP A 175 10.78 -37.30 1.51
C TRP A 175 11.82 -38.42 1.37
N VAL A 176 13.10 -38.14 1.64
CA VAL A 176 14.17 -39.15 1.71
C VAL A 176 14.19 -39.74 3.11
N LEU A 177 14.17 -38.89 4.17
CA LEU A 177 14.09 -39.35 5.56
C LEU A 177 12.88 -40.26 5.80
N ALA A 178 11.75 -39.98 5.16
CA ALA A 178 10.53 -40.78 5.29
C ALA A 178 10.64 -42.23 4.79
N LYS A 179 11.67 -42.56 4.01
CA LYS A 179 11.87 -43.93 3.46
C LYS A 179 12.68 -44.82 4.41
N ASP A 180 13.31 -44.27 5.43
CA ASP A 180 14.15 -44.96 6.38
C ASP A 180 13.50 -44.95 7.77
N GLU A 181 13.16 -46.12 8.28
CA GLU A 181 12.55 -46.26 9.62
C GLU A 181 13.46 -45.73 10.74
N ALA A 182 14.78 -45.80 10.58
CA ALA A 182 15.74 -45.27 11.54
C ALA A 182 15.78 -43.73 11.59
N GLN A 183 15.26 -43.04 10.56
CA GLN A 183 15.24 -41.59 10.43
C GLN A 183 13.90 -40.97 10.83
N GLN A 184 12.93 -41.73 11.33
CA GLN A 184 11.59 -41.20 11.65
C GLN A 184 11.63 -40.10 12.74
N ASP A 185 12.49 -40.24 13.73
CA ASP A 185 12.64 -39.18 14.76
C ASP A 185 13.30 -37.93 14.20
N ARG A 186 14.26 -38.07 13.27
CA ARG A 186 14.83 -36.91 12.54
C ARG A 186 13.78 -36.23 11.67
N LEU A 187 12.98 -36.99 10.95
CA LEU A 187 11.88 -36.46 10.14
C LEU A 187 10.86 -35.70 11.00
N ALA A 188 10.52 -36.24 12.17
CA ALA A 188 9.59 -35.58 13.08
C ALA A 188 10.14 -34.23 13.56
N GLU A 189 11.45 -34.20 13.94
CA GLU A 189 12.11 -32.95 14.33
C GLU A 189 12.14 -31.90 13.21
N VAL A 190 12.41 -32.32 11.97
CA VAL A 190 12.37 -31.45 10.79
C VAL A 190 10.98 -30.79 10.63
N LEU A 191 9.91 -31.58 10.74
CA LEU A 191 8.54 -31.04 10.61
C LEU A 191 8.15 -30.15 11.78
N TYR A 192 8.63 -30.46 13.00
CA TYR A 192 8.48 -29.60 14.17
C TYR A 192 9.16 -28.25 13.95
N ASN A 193 10.42 -28.25 13.52
CA ASN A 193 11.19 -27.04 13.26
C ASN A 193 10.55 -26.16 12.17
N LEU A 194 10.00 -26.78 11.13
CA LEU A 194 9.24 -26.05 10.09
C LEU A 194 7.97 -25.41 10.66
N THR A 195 7.18 -26.18 11.42
CA THR A 195 5.91 -25.71 12.00
C THR A 195 6.15 -24.56 12.99
N GLU A 196 7.17 -24.70 13.84
CA GLU A 196 7.60 -23.66 14.77
C GLU A 196 8.02 -22.39 14.03
N SER A 197 8.88 -22.52 13.02
CA SER A 197 9.38 -21.40 12.21
C SER A 197 8.26 -20.68 11.47
N ILE A 198 7.31 -21.43 10.90
CA ILE A 198 6.14 -20.86 10.20
C ILE A 198 5.24 -20.11 11.20
N THR A 199 5.07 -20.61 12.42
CA THR A 199 4.30 -19.94 13.48
C THR A 199 4.91 -18.60 13.85
N ILE A 200 6.24 -18.53 14.02
CA ILE A 200 6.96 -17.28 14.28
C ILE A 200 6.82 -16.33 13.08
N GLY A 201 7.05 -16.84 11.88
CA GLY A 201 6.90 -16.06 10.64
C GLY A 201 5.49 -15.51 10.44
N ALA A 202 4.46 -16.32 10.71
CA ALA A 202 3.04 -15.89 10.62
C ALA A 202 2.73 -14.81 11.66
N SER A 203 3.27 -14.91 12.88
CA SER A 203 3.08 -13.89 13.91
C SER A 203 3.72 -12.55 13.54
N LEU A 204 4.91 -12.56 12.92
CA LEU A 204 5.53 -11.36 12.37
C LEU A 204 4.73 -10.82 11.15
N LEU A 205 4.17 -11.72 10.34
CA LEU A 205 3.40 -11.38 9.15
C LEU A 205 2.07 -10.71 9.49
N HIS A 206 1.50 -10.96 10.67
CA HIS A 206 0.16 -10.50 11.05
C HIS A 206 -0.03 -8.98 10.92
N SER A 207 0.98 -8.19 11.22
CA SER A 207 0.92 -6.73 11.03
C SER A 207 0.78 -6.30 9.56
N PHE A 208 1.20 -7.13 8.63
CA PHE A 208 1.19 -6.86 7.19
C PHE A 208 0.00 -7.54 6.49
N LEU A 209 -0.19 -8.82 6.71
CA LEU A 209 -1.21 -9.69 6.11
C LEU A 209 -2.01 -10.40 7.23
N PRO A 210 -2.96 -9.70 7.87
CA PRO A 210 -3.63 -10.20 9.06
C PRO A 210 -4.45 -11.48 8.81
N GLU A 211 -5.27 -11.51 7.77
CA GLU A 211 -6.13 -12.67 7.48
C GLU A 211 -5.30 -13.91 7.11
N THR A 212 -4.24 -13.72 6.35
CA THR A 212 -3.33 -14.80 5.96
C THR A 212 -2.61 -15.38 7.18
N ALA A 213 -2.14 -14.53 8.09
CA ALA A 213 -1.46 -14.96 9.30
C ALA A 213 -2.39 -15.79 10.21
N GLU A 214 -3.65 -15.36 10.38
CA GLU A 214 -4.66 -16.09 11.13
C GLU A 214 -4.97 -17.45 10.49
N LYS A 215 -5.11 -17.51 9.17
CA LYS A 215 -5.31 -18.76 8.43
C LYS A 215 -4.15 -19.72 8.58
N ILE A 216 -2.91 -19.22 8.60
CA ILE A 216 -1.72 -20.06 8.79
C ILE A 216 -1.75 -20.71 10.17
N VAL A 217 -1.91 -19.93 11.24
CA VAL A 217 -1.90 -20.49 12.60
C VAL A 217 -3.09 -21.41 12.86
N ALA A 218 -4.25 -21.13 12.25
CA ALA A 218 -5.40 -22.03 12.30
C ALA A 218 -5.09 -23.39 11.66
N GLN A 219 -4.45 -23.41 10.49
CA GLN A 219 -4.05 -24.67 9.83
C GLN A 219 -2.98 -25.46 10.63
N LEU A 220 -2.14 -24.75 11.38
CA LEU A 220 -1.15 -25.34 12.26
C LEU A 220 -1.73 -25.68 13.65
N SER A 221 -3.02 -25.42 13.90
CA SER A 221 -3.72 -25.65 15.19
C SER A 221 -3.00 -24.96 16.36
N THR A 222 -2.57 -23.72 16.15
CA THR A 222 -1.90 -22.87 17.14
C THR A 222 -2.46 -21.46 17.10
N SER A 223 -1.87 -20.54 17.83
CA SER A 223 -2.23 -19.12 17.86
C SER A 223 -1.04 -18.23 17.48
N LEU A 224 -1.34 -17.00 17.09
CA LEU A 224 -0.33 -15.96 16.96
C LEU A 224 0.35 -15.74 18.32
N ARG A 225 1.64 -15.45 18.29
CA ARG A 225 2.46 -15.21 19.48
C ARG A 225 2.60 -13.72 19.75
N ASP A 226 2.76 -13.40 21.01
CA ASP A 226 3.13 -12.06 21.42
C ASP A 226 4.53 -11.71 20.88
N PHE A 227 4.74 -10.43 20.60
CA PHE A 227 5.99 -9.94 20.02
C PHE A 227 7.23 -10.32 20.86
N ASP A 228 7.09 -10.32 22.19
CA ASP A 228 8.17 -10.64 23.14
C ASP A 228 8.56 -12.12 23.15
N ASP A 229 7.79 -12.99 22.52
CA ASP A 229 8.06 -14.43 22.41
C ASP A 229 8.59 -14.84 21.02
N LEU A 230 8.74 -13.91 20.07
CA LEU A 230 9.15 -14.23 18.71
C LEU A 230 10.65 -14.46 18.53
N ASP A 231 11.46 -14.19 19.56
CA ASP A 231 12.89 -14.56 19.64
C ASP A 231 13.12 -15.91 20.33
N LYS A 232 12.05 -16.59 20.75
CA LYS A 232 12.13 -17.90 21.42
C LYS A 232 11.72 -19.00 20.44
N PHE A 233 12.47 -20.07 20.41
CA PHE A 233 12.18 -21.24 19.59
C PHE A 233 11.74 -22.42 20.50
N GLY A 234 10.84 -23.27 19.99
CA GLY A 234 10.38 -24.45 20.71
C GLY A 234 9.13 -24.22 21.57
N LEU A 235 8.34 -23.19 21.27
CA LEU A 235 7.09 -22.91 22.00
C LEU A 235 5.86 -23.58 21.35
N TYR A 236 5.98 -24.17 20.16
CA TYR A 236 4.88 -24.92 19.56
C TYR A 236 4.60 -26.17 20.39
N ALA A 237 3.34 -26.37 20.78
CA ALA A 237 2.97 -27.45 21.70
C ALA A 237 3.23 -28.83 21.09
N ASN A 238 4.10 -29.61 21.74
CA ASN A 238 4.49 -30.94 21.29
C ASN A 238 3.27 -31.88 21.26
N GLY A 239 3.09 -32.60 20.16
CA GLY A 239 1.95 -33.51 19.95
C GLY A 239 0.69 -32.84 19.39
N THR A 240 0.75 -31.57 19.01
CA THR A 240 -0.36 -30.89 18.35
C THR A 240 -0.64 -31.49 16.97
N LYS A 241 -1.93 -31.66 16.65
CA LYS A 241 -2.36 -32.16 15.34
C LYS A 241 -2.75 -30.98 14.44
N VAL A 242 -2.06 -30.82 13.32
CA VAL A 242 -2.42 -29.82 12.28
C VAL A 242 -3.72 -30.20 11.57
N THR A 243 -4.30 -29.25 10.81
CA THR A 243 -5.50 -29.53 10.02
C THR A 243 -5.32 -30.73 9.08
N GLU A 244 -6.34 -31.54 8.91
CA GLU A 244 -6.31 -32.70 8.00
C GLU A 244 -6.32 -32.27 6.52
N THR A 245 -7.05 -31.23 6.22
CA THR A 245 -7.19 -30.69 4.85
C THR A 245 -6.67 -29.26 4.82
N PRO A 246 -5.44 -29.01 4.33
CA PRO A 246 -4.91 -27.68 4.24
C PRO A 246 -5.67 -26.84 3.20
N GLU A 247 -6.02 -25.61 3.59
CA GLU A 247 -6.56 -24.61 2.68
C GLU A 247 -5.43 -24.04 1.82
N ILE A 248 -5.69 -23.84 0.53
CA ILE A 248 -4.76 -23.12 -0.35
C ILE A 248 -4.87 -21.63 -0.04
N LEU A 249 -3.83 -21.07 0.61
CA LEU A 249 -3.81 -19.65 0.98
C LEU A 249 -3.84 -18.73 -0.24
N PHE A 250 -3.05 -19.05 -1.25
CA PHE A 250 -2.92 -18.30 -2.49
C PHE A 250 -2.86 -19.28 -3.68
N ALA A 251 -3.91 -19.33 -4.47
CA ALA A 251 -3.91 -20.09 -5.71
C ALA A 251 -3.10 -19.34 -6.78
N ARG A 252 -2.26 -20.06 -7.52
CA ARG A 252 -1.48 -19.46 -8.60
C ARG A 252 -2.37 -18.83 -9.65
N LEU A 253 -2.06 -17.59 -10.04
CA LEU A 253 -2.79 -16.84 -11.05
C LEU A 253 -2.24 -17.12 -12.45
N ASP A 254 -3.15 -17.27 -13.43
CA ASP A 254 -2.78 -17.23 -14.85
C ASP A 254 -2.94 -15.80 -15.38
N ALA A 255 -1.84 -15.22 -15.84
CA ALA A 255 -1.85 -13.88 -16.42
C ALA A 255 -2.83 -13.75 -17.60
N LYS A 256 -3.04 -14.85 -18.38
CA LYS A 256 -3.98 -14.87 -19.50
C LYS A 256 -5.45 -14.73 -19.05
N GLU A 257 -5.76 -15.09 -17.81
CA GLU A 257 -7.10 -14.95 -17.23
C GLU A 257 -7.29 -13.60 -16.53
N ILE A 258 -6.20 -13.04 -15.98
CA ILE A 258 -6.25 -11.79 -15.22
C ILE A 258 -6.20 -10.57 -16.16
N MET A 259 -5.30 -10.56 -17.16
CA MET A 259 -5.12 -9.38 -18.01
C MET A 259 -6.39 -8.94 -18.76
N PRO A 260 -7.25 -9.82 -19.30
CA PRO A 260 -8.51 -9.38 -19.88
C PRO A 260 -9.47 -8.69 -18.89
N LYS A 261 -9.42 -9.07 -17.60
CA LYS A 261 -10.22 -8.40 -16.56
C LYS A 261 -9.68 -7.01 -16.28
N VAL A 262 -8.37 -6.86 -16.26
CA VAL A 262 -7.69 -5.56 -16.15
C VAL A 262 -8.05 -4.64 -17.30
N ASP A 263 -7.99 -5.15 -18.54
CA ASP A 263 -8.36 -4.38 -19.74
C ASP A 263 -9.82 -3.88 -19.66
N ALA A 264 -10.73 -4.72 -19.16
CA ALA A 264 -12.13 -4.35 -18.96
C ALA A 264 -12.30 -3.24 -17.90
N ILE A 265 -11.54 -3.31 -16.79
CA ILE A 265 -11.53 -2.28 -15.74
C ILE A 265 -11.04 -0.95 -16.32
N GLN A 266 -9.92 -0.96 -17.03
CA GLN A 266 -9.35 0.27 -17.64
C GLN A 266 -10.28 0.89 -18.69
N ALA A 267 -10.92 0.05 -19.51
CA ALA A 267 -11.91 0.53 -20.49
C ALA A 267 -13.11 1.21 -19.80
N LYS A 268 -13.61 0.62 -18.71
CA LYS A 268 -14.70 1.19 -17.91
C LYS A 268 -14.31 2.52 -17.28
N GLN A 269 -13.12 2.61 -16.69
CA GLN A 269 -12.61 3.85 -16.08
C GLN A 269 -12.51 4.98 -17.12
N LYS A 270 -12.06 4.67 -18.34
CA LYS A 270 -11.97 5.63 -19.43
C LYS A 270 -13.36 6.11 -19.87
N GLU A 271 -14.32 5.20 -20.03
CA GLU A 271 -15.69 5.53 -20.38
C GLU A 271 -16.36 6.42 -19.30
N GLU A 272 -16.17 6.10 -18.03
CA GLU A 272 -16.69 6.89 -16.92
C GLU A 272 -16.08 8.30 -16.90
N TYR A 273 -14.78 8.42 -17.11
CA TYR A 273 -14.11 9.72 -17.21
C TYR A 273 -14.65 10.56 -18.38
N GLU A 274 -14.83 9.95 -19.56
CA GLU A 274 -15.41 10.65 -20.73
C GLU A 274 -16.85 11.12 -20.47
N LYS A 275 -17.65 10.32 -19.75
CA LYS A 275 -19.01 10.71 -19.33
C LYS A 275 -18.99 11.85 -18.32
N GLU A 276 -18.10 11.79 -17.32
CA GLU A 276 -17.91 12.89 -16.36
C GLU A 276 -17.52 14.19 -17.05
N GLN A 277 -16.59 14.14 -18.02
CA GLN A 277 -16.16 15.31 -18.78
C GLN A 277 -17.30 15.89 -19.63
N LYS A 278 -18.08 15.04 -20.29
CA LYS A 278 -19.27 15.48 -21.04
C LYS A 278 -20.31 16.12 -20.12
N ALA A 279 -20.55 15.56 -18.96
CA ALA A 279 -21.49 16.14 -17.99
C ALA A 279 -21.00 17.46 -17.39
N LEU A 280 -19.69 17.63 -17.18
CA LEU A 280 -19.07 18.87 -16.66
C LEU A 280 -19.02 19.97 -17.71
N ASN A 281 -18.77 19.61 -18.97
CA ASN A 281 -18.70 20.59 -20.08
C ASN A 281 -20.08 20.99 -20.59
N GLY A 282 -21.17 20.39 -20.10
CA GLY A 282 -22.52 20.57 -20.63
C GLY A 282 -22.61 20.02 -22.05
N ASP A 283 -23.79 19.70 -22.52
CA ASP A 283 -24.03 19.49 -23.95
C ASP A 283 -23.74 20.82 -24.69
N ALA A 284 -22.52 20.95 -25.19
CA ALA A 284 -22.13 22.09 -26.04
C ALA A 284 -22.92 22.13 -27.37
N ASP A 285 -23.79 21.13 -27.58
CA ASP A 285 -24.61 21.03 -28.79
C ASP A 285 -26.07 21.48 -28.64
N THR A 286 -26.49 22.02 -27.47
CA THR A 286 -27.87 22.52 -27.27
C THR A 286 -27.96 23.86 -26.53
N ALA A 287 -26.97 24.71 -26.60
CA ALA A 287 -27.06 26.09 -26.13
C ALA A 287 -27.03 27.08 -27.31
N GLU A 288 -28.04 27.07 -28.17
CA GLU A 288 -28.52 28.28 -28.80
C GLU A 288 -29.29 29.08 -27.75
N GLU A 289 -28.58 29.82 -26.88
CA GLU A 289 -29.08 31.06 -26.22
C GLU A 289 -27.96 31.57 -25.32
N GLY A 290 -27.18 32.52 -25.84
CA GLY A 290 -26.19 33.26 -25.08
C GLY A 290 -24.75 33.04 -25.51
N ALA A 291 -24.50 32.76 -26.77
CA ALA A 291 -23.15 32.86 -27.32
C ALA A 291 -22.63 34.26 -27.01
N ILE A 292 -21.70 34.36 -26.07
CA ILE A 292 -20.89 35.54 -25.90
C ILE A 292 -20.05 35.59 -27.17
N ASP A 293 -20.40 36.53 -28.06
CA ASP A 293 -19.67 36.79 -29.29
C ASP A 293 -18.34 37.46 -28.93
N ILE A 294 -17.42 36.64 -28.42
CA ILE A 294 -16.06 37.05 -28.12
C ILE A 294 -15.21 36.51 -29.28
N GLU A 295 -14.75 37.42 -30.14
CA GLU A 295 -13.69 37.05 -31.08
C GLU A 295 -12.54 36.36 -30.35
N PRO A 296 -12.14 35.13 -30.76
CA PRO A 296 -10.99 34.51 -30.20
C PRO A 296 -9.76 35.38 -30.36
N LYS A 297 -9.13 35.75 -29.27
CA LYS A 297 -7.87 36.49 -29.27
C LYS A 297 -6.73 35.52 -29.47
N ASP A 298 -5.62 36.02 -29.97
CA ASP A 298 -4.40 35.26 -30.11
C ASP A 298 -3.94 34.69 -28.77
N GLU A 299 -3.38 33.49 -28.78
CA GLU A 299 -2.79 32.87 -27.59
C GLU A 299 -1.64 33.74 -27.06
N ILE A 300 -1.64 33.97 -25.75
CA ILE A 300 -0.57 34.70 -25.08
C ILE A 300 0.51 33.73 -24.57
N THR A 301 1.75 34.16 -24.59
CA THR A 301 2.85 33.37 -23.98
C THR A 301 2.83 33.48 -22.45
N PHE A 302 3.51 32.59 -21.79
CA PHE A 302 3.71 32.68 -20.34
C PHE A 302 4.38 34.00 -19.94
N ASP A 303 5.31 34.50 -20.73
CA ASP A 303 5.98 35.79 -20.49
C ASP A 303 4.98 36.96 -20.62
N ASP A 304 3.99 36.87 -21.47
CA ASP A 304 2.92 37.88 -21.55
C ASP A 304 2.01 37.83 -20.33
N PHE A 305 1.69 36.63 -19.81
CA PHE A 305 0.96 36.46 -18.57
C PHE A 305 1.72 37.04 -17.38
N MET A 306 3.04 36.85 -17.31
CA MET A 306 3.91 37.37 -16.23
C MET A 306 4.01 38.90 -16.23
N LYS A 307 3.59 39.60 -17.27
CA LYS A 307 3.47 41.09 -17.27
C LYS A 307 2.28 41.57 -16.46
N LEU A 308 1.31 40.70 -16.13
CA LEU A 308 0.19 41.02 -15.26
C LEU A 308 0.63 41.07 -13.81
N GLN A 309 0.18 42.09 -13.09
CA GLN A 309 0.41 42.21 -11.64
C GLN A 309 -0.93 42.22 -10.92
N PHE A 310 -1.04 41.36 -9.90
CA PHE A 310 -2.19 41.31 -9.02
C PHE A 310 -1.76 41.83 -7.66
N GLN A 311 -2.54 42.78 -7.11
CA GLN A 311 -2.31 43.33 -5.78
C GLN A 311 -3.59 43.30 -4.97
N VAL A 312 -3.48 43.04 -3.68
CA VAL A 312 -4.60 43.14 -2.75
C VAL A 312 -4.81 44.61 -2.41
N GLY A 313 -6.07 45.09 -2.54
CA GLY A 313 -6.46 46.42 -2.16
C GLY A 313 -7.50 46.40 -1.06
N GLU A 314 -7.41 47.39 -0.12
CA GLU A 314 -8.39 47.61 0.95
C GLU A 314 -9.49 48.54 0.41
N ILE A 315 -10.75 48.14 0.50
CA ILE A 315 -11.89 49.02 0.12
C ILE A 315 -12.17 49.99 1.26
N LEU A 316 -11.86 51.23 1.06
CA LEU A 316 -12.10 52.30 2.05
C LEU A 316 -13.56 52.78 2.04
N SER A 317 -14.20 52.85 0.87
CA SER A 317 -15.61 53.15 0.74
C SER A 317 -16.14 52.53 -0.56
N CYS A 318 -17.45 52.24 -0.58
CA CYS A 318 -18.12 51.70 -1.75
C CYS A 318 -19.53 52.28 -1.82
N GLU A 319 -19.86 52.98 -2.91
CA GLU A 319 -21.15 53.65 -3.12
C GLU A 319 -21.79 53.27 -4.43
N ALA A 320 -23.12 53.26 -4.47
CA ALA A 320 -23.85 53.01 -5.71
C ALA A 320 -23.72 54.22 -6.67
N VAL A 321 -23.35 53.93 -7.93
CA VAL A 321 -23.29 55.00 -8.92
C VAL A 321 -24.70 55.55 -9.20
N PRO A 322 -24.94 56.87 -9.09
CA PRO A 322 -26.23 57.47 -9.35
C PRO A 322 -26.75 57.13 -10.74
N LYS A 323 -28.01 56.72 -10.85
CA LYS A 323 -28.69 56.30 -12.07
C LYS A 323 -28.23 54.98 -12.69
N SER A 324 -27.35 54.22 -12.03
CA SER A 324 -26.94 52.89 -12.47
C SER A 324 -27.50 51.81 -11.56
N LYS A 325 -28.11 50.75 -12.13
CA LYS A 325 -28.56 49.59 -11.39
C LYS A 325 -27.47 48.48 -11.29
N LYS A 326 -26.34 48.68 -11.96
CA LYS A 326 -25.29 47.63 -12.10
C LYS A 326 -23.96 48.03 -11.49
N LEU A 327 -23.70 49.34 -11.27
CA LEU A 327 -22.37 49.83 -10.93
C LEU A 327 -22.24 50.21 -9.48
N LEU A 328 -21.10 49.84 -8.86
CA LEU A 328 -20.58 50.33 -7.61
C LEU A 328 -19.30 51.13 -7.92
N CYS A 329 -19.11 52.22 -7.13
CA CYS A 329 -17.88 53.02 -7.15
C CYS A 329 -17.17 52.82 -5.83
N SER A 330 -16.00 52.20 -5.85
CA SER A 330 -15.20 51.94 -4.67
C SER A 330 -13.93 52.77 -4.64
N GLN A 331 -13.56 53.28 -3.46
CA GLN A 331 -12.23 53.85 -3.19
C GLN A 331 -11.37 52.72 -2.65
N VAL A 332 -10.35 52.29 -3.38
CA VAL A 332 -9.52 51.14 -3.05
C VAL A 332 -8.10 51.64 -2.79
N LYS A 333 -7.62 51.35 -1.58
CA LYS A 333 -6.22 51.59 -1.17
C LYS A 333 -5.33 50.43 -1.60
N ILE A 334 -4.34 50.70 -2.42
CA ILE A 334 -3.36 49.75 -2.89
C ILE A 334 -1.98 50.27 -2.51
N GLY A 335 -1.36 49.72 -1.51
CA GLY A 335 -0.14 50.27 -0.91
C GLY A 335 -0.36 51.68 -0.37
N SER A 336 0.39 52.67 -0.86
CA SER A 336 0.26 54.08 -0.50
C SER A 336 -0.73 54.89 -1.36
N GLN A 337 -1.33 54.31 -2.39
CA GLN A 337 -2.22 54.96 -3.34
C GLN A 337 -3.68 54.57 -3.10
N VAL A 338 -4.57 55.56 -3.25
CA VAL A 338 -6.01 55.30 -3.31
C VAL A 338 -6.47 55.46 -4.75
N LYS A 339 -7.14 54.46 -5.29
CA LYS A 339 -7.70 54.45 -6.65
C LYS A 339 -9.21 54.34 -6.59
N GLN A 340 -9.88 55.09 -7.44
CA GLN A 340 -11.32 54.96 -7.66
C GLN A 340 -11.55 53.87 -8.72
N ILE A 341 -12.33 52.84 -8.34
CA ILE A 341 -12.66 51.71 -9.22
C ILE A 341 -14.18 51.65 -9.36
N VAL A 342 -14.67 51.63 -10.60
CA VAL A 342 -16.09 51.43 -10.91
C VAL A 342 -16.26 50.01 -11.45
N SER A 343 -17.09 49.22 -10.76
CA SER A 343 -17.29 47.80 -11.10
C SER A 343 -18.77 47.44 -11.26
N GLY A 344 -19.06 46.48 -12.14
CA GLY A 344 -20.41 46.04 -12.47
C GLY A 344 -21.04 45.02 -11.53
N ILE A 345 -20.61 44.99 -10.25
CA ILE A 345 -20.92 43.94 -9.29
C ILE A 345 -22.07 44.26 -8.32
N ARG A 346 -22.83 45.32 -8.54
CA ARG A 346 -23.92 45.75 -7.66
C ARG A 346 -25.02 44.72 -7.42
N LYS A 347 -25.18 43.75 -8.34
CA LYS A 347 -26.18 42.70 -8.18
C LYS A 347 -25.76 41.64 -7.11
N ASP A 348 -24.48 41.52 -6.90
CA ASP A 348 -23.89 40.44 -6.09
C ASP A 348 -23.45 40.97 -4.71
N TYR A 349 -23.40 42.30 -4.54
CA TYR A 349 -22.99 42.97 -3.30
C TYR A 349 -23.95 44.13 -3.04
N SER A 350 -24.67 44.03 -1.90
CA SER A 350 -25.58 45.06 -1.37
C SER A 350 -24.98 45.79 -0.18
#